data_b54f1849b835fa2257ce7ab677714544
#
_entry.id   b54f1849b835fa2257ce7ab677714544
#
_cell.length_a   1.000
_cell.length_b   1.000
_cell.length_c   1.000
_cell.angle_alpha   90.00
_cell.angle_beta   90.00
_cell.angle_gamma   90.00
#
_symmetry.space_group_name_H-M   'P 1'
#
loop_
_entity.id
_entity.type
_entity.pdbx_description
1 polymer ?
#
loop_
_entity_poly.entity_id
_entity_poly.type
_entity_poly.pdbx_seq_one_letter_code
_entity_poly.pdbx_strand_id
1 'polypeptide(L)'
;NLLEYDQVMNEQREIIYEERRRVLDGESMRDTIYSMITEYVENMTDRFASTEADPEEWDIKGLDVNLHNVIPQLQLPSEKECQSMSQKELKHLLKERGVKAYENKEAEFPEAEQLREVERVVLLKVIDARWMDHIDDMDQLRQGIGLQAYGQRDPLVEYKMTGYEMFGEMTNAIAENTIRTLFHIKVEQKVEREE
;
A
#
# COMPACT_ATOMS: atom_id res chain seq x y z
N ASN A 1 -2.53 28.18 17.59
CA ASN A 1 -3.07 27.49 18.74
C ASN A 1 -2.58 26.04 18.79
N LEU A 2 -1.88 25.69 19.88
CA LEU A 2 -1.31 24.33 20.09
C LEU A 2 -2.37 23.24 20.07
N LEU A 3 -3.59 23.51 20.57
CA LEU A 3 -4.69 22.55 20.58
C LEU A 3 -5.15 22.15 19.19
N GLU A 4 -5.13 23.05 18.23
CA GLU A 4 -5.55 22.75 16.87
C GLU A 4 -4.54 21.89 16.11
N TYR A 5 -3.23 22.09 16.35
CA TYR A 5 -2.18 21.22 15.86
C TYR A 5 -2.28 19.80 16.45
N ASP A 6 -2.51 19.73 17.76
CA ASP A 6 -2.67 18.44 18.47
C ASP A 6 -3.91 17.68 17.99
N GLN A 7 -4.99 18.40 17.64
CA GLN A 7 -6.21 17.78 17.10
C GLN A 7 -5.96 17.06 15.79
N VAL A 8 -5.16 17.63 14.88
CA VAL A 8 -4.79 16.97 13.62
C VAL A 8 -4.13 15.61 13.89
N MET A 9 -3.15 15.58 14.79
CA MET A 9 -2.47 14.33 15.16
C MET A 9 -3.39 13.34 15.85
N ASN A 10 -4.29 13.82 16.70
CA ASN A 10 -5.26 12.95 17.39
C ASN A 10 -6.23 12.29 16.41
N GLU A 11 -6.73 13.02 15.42
CA GLU A 11 -7.61 12.46 14.38
C GLU A 11 -6.90 11.37 13.56
N GLN A 12 -5.67 11.60 13.17
CA GLN A 12 -4.85 10.61 12.47
C GLN A 12 -4.57 9.38 13.34
N ARG A 13 -4.25 9.60 14.61
CA ARG A 13 -4.01 8.52 15.58
C ARG A 13 -5.25 7.65 15.76
N GLU A 14 -6.43 8.23 15.85
CA GLU A 14 -7.68 7.47 15.98
C GLU A 14 -7.89 6.51 14.81
N ILE A 15 -7.62 6.95 13.58
CA ILE A 15 -7.73 6.11 12.39
C ILE A 15 -6.76 4.93 12.46
N ILE A 16 -5.50 5.20 12.78
CA ILE A 16 -4.46 4.17 12.84
C ILE A 16 -4.71 3.20 14.00
N TYR A 17 -5.12 3.68 15.15
CA TYR A 17 -5.38 2.84 16.32
C TYR A 17 -6.63 1.98 16.14
N GLU A 18 -7.62 2.44 15.40
CA GLU A 18 -8.79 1.63 15.04
C GLU A 18 -8.37 0.45 14.14
N GLU A 19 -7.57 0.70 13.12
CA GLU A 19 -7.04 -0.35 12.26
C GLU A 19 -6.17 -1.34 13.06
N ARG A 20 -5.30 -0.81 13.90
CA ARG A 20 -4.44 -1.60 14.78
C ARG A 20 -5.25 -2.47 15.74
N ARG A 21 -6.32 -1.95 16.29
CA ARG A 21 -7.22 -2.67 17.20
C ARG A 21 -7.88 -3.85 16.50
N ARG A 22 -8.38 -3.65 15.28
CA ARG A 22 -8.98 -4.72 14.49
C ARG A 22 -8.03 -5.90 14.28
N VAL A 23 -6.76 -5.60 13.99
CA VAL A 23 -5.72 -6.62 13.85
C VAL A 23 -5.49 -7.37 15.16
N LEU A 24 -5.34 -6.63 16.27
CA LEU A 24 -5.11 -7.21 17.60
C LEU A 24 -6.31 -8.03 18.10
N ASP A 25 -7.53 -7.67 17.73
CA ASP A 25 -8.74 -8.42 18.06
C ASP A 25 -8.87 -9.72 17.26
N GLY A 26 -7.95 -9.98 16.35
CA GLY A 26 -7.90 -11.21 15.56
C GLY A 26 -8.86 -11.26 14.39
N GLU A 27 -9.38 -10.13 13.94
CA GLU A 27 -10.19 -10.08 12.72
C GLU A 27 -9.41 -10.59 11.51
N SER A 28 -10.11 -11.27 10.60
CA SER A 28 -9.52 -11.61 9.30
C SER A 28 -9.22 -10.34 8.52
N MET A 29 -7.97 -10.19 8.10
CA MET A 29 -7.55 -9.07 7.26
C MET A 29 -7.58 -9.41 5.76
N ARG A 30 -8.18 -10.54 5.39
CA ARG A 30 -8.23 -11.02 4.01
C ARG A 30 -8.73 -9.94 3.04
N ASP A 31 -9.90 -9.36 3.31
CA ASP A 31 -10.50 -8.37 2.42
C ASP A 31 -9.67 -7.08 2.37
N THR A 32 -9.07 -6.69 3.49
CA THR A 32 -8.13 -5.57 3.55
C THR A 32 -6.91 -5.81 2.66
N ILE A 33 -6.32 -7.00 2.70
CA ILE A 33 -5.18 -7.35 1.84
C ILE A 33 -5.57 -7.34 0.36
N TYR A 34 -6.72 -7.90 0.00
CA TYR A 34 -7.21 -7.86 -1.39
C TYR A 34 -7.44 -6.43 -1.87
N SER A 35 -7.99 -5.56 -1.03
CA SER A 35 -8.14 -4.13 -1.35
C SER A 35 -6.79 -3.45 -1.56
N MET A 36 -5.79 -3.75 -0.73
CA MET A 36 -4.43 -3.23 -0.89
C MET A 36 -3.81 -3.64 -2.23
N ILE A 37 -3.99 -4.88 -2.63
CA ILE A 37 -3.49 -5.41 -3.91
C ILE A 37 -4.15 -4.67 -5.09
N THR A 38 -5.47 -4.60 -5.09
CA THR A 38 -6.22 -3.98 -6.20
C THR A 38 -5.96 -2.48 -6.30
N GLU A 39 -5.90 -1.77 -5.19
CA GLU A 39 -5.58 -0.34 -5.16
C GLU A 39 -4.13 -0.06 -5.61
N TYR A 40 -3.18 -0.88 -5.19
CA TYR A 40 -1.79 -0.76 -5.65
C TYR A 40 -1.68 -0.93 -7.17
N VAL A 41 -2.33 -1.95 -7.72
CA VAL A 41 -2.35 -2.20 -9.16
C VAL A 41 -3.02 -1.06 -9.91
N GLU A 42 -4.13 -0.55 -9.41
CA GLU A 42 -4.82 0.62 -9.98
C GLU A 42 -3.91 1.86 -10.01
N ASN A 43 -3.27 2.16 -8.90
CA ASN A 43 -2.39 3.33 -8.77
C ASN A 43 -1.19 3.24 -9.72
N MET A 44 -0.59 2.05 -9.85
CA MET A 44 0.52 1.85 -10.77
C MET A 44 0.06 1.95 -12.23
N THR A 45 -1.10 1.40 -12.56
CA THR A 45 -1.67 1.50 -13.91
C THR A 45 -1.99 2.95 -14.27
N ASP A 46 -2.59 3.70 -13.36
CA ASP A 46 -2.87 5.13 -13.55
C ASP A 46 -1.60 5.94 -13.78
N ARG A 47 -0.53 5.60 -13.08
CA ARG A 47 0.74 6.31 -13.16
C ARG A 47 1.49 6.06 -14.47
N PHE A 48 1.58 4.80 -14.91
CA PHE A 48 2.38 4.40 -16.06
C PHE A 48 1.58 4.28 -17.36
N ALA A 49 0.29 4.06 -17.27
CA ALA A 49 -0.63 3.93 -18.40
C ALA A 49 -1.78 4.94 -18.26
N SER A 50 -1.42 6.22 -18.22
CA SER A 50 -2.35 7.33 -18.04
C SER A 50 -3.36 7.45 -19.19
N THR A 51 -4.61 7.76 -18.87
CA THR A 51 -5.64 8.09 -19.86
C THR A 51 -5.37 9.41 -20.59
N GLU A 52 -4.48 10.25 -20.06
CA GLU A 52 -4.10 11.52 -20.69
C GLU A 52 -3.03 11.37 -21.76
N ALA A 53 -2.42 10.21 -21.87
CA ALA A 53 -1.41 9.88 -22.87
C ALA A 53 -1.93 8.85 -23.87
N ASP A 54 -1.42 8.89 -25.08
CA ASP A 54 -1.69 7.84 -26.07
C ASP A 54 -1.10 6.50 -25.60
N PRO A 55 -1.79 5.36 -25.82
CA PRO A 55 -1.28 4.07 -25.38
C PRO A 55 0.13 3.73 -25.87
N GLU A 56 0.51 4.23 -27.04
CA GLU A 56 1.86 4.05 -27.61
C GLU A 56 2.95 4.74 -26.77
N GLU A 57 2.59 5.75 -25.98
CA GLU A 57 3.50 6.51 -25.10
C GLU A 57 3.57 5.93 -23.69
N TRP A 58 2.75 4.94 -23.36
CA TRP A 58 2.77 4.33 -22.04
C TRP A 58 4.09 3.64 -21.74
N ASP A 59 4.63 3.87 -20.54
CA ASP A 59 5.84 3.21 -20.05
C ASP A 59 5.50 1.83 -19.46
N ILE A 60 5.25 0.88 -20.32
CA ILE A 60 4.88 -0.49 -19.93
C ILE A 60 6.03 -1.21 -19.24
N LYS A 61 7.29 -0.93 -19.63
CA LYS A 61 8.48 -1.49 -18.96
C LYS A 61 8.58 -1.00 -17.52
N GLY A 62 8.33 0.29 -17.28
CA GLY A 62 8.29 0.87 -15.93
C GLY A 62 7.17 0.28 -15.09
N LEU A 63 5.99 0.08 -15.67
CA LEU A 63 4.87 -0.58 -15.02
C LEU A 63 5.22 -2.01 -14.61
N ASP A 64 5.82 -2.78 -15.51
CA ASP A 64 6.24 -4.16 -15.26
C ASP A 64 7.26 -4.22 -14.11
N VAL A 65 8.29 -3.40 -14.13
CA VAL A 65 9.33 -3.37 -13.08
C VAL A 65 8.72 -3.04 -11.72
N ASN A 66 7.85 -2.04 -11.64
CA ASN A 66 7.24 -1.63 -10.37
C ASN A 66 6.26 -2.69 -9.84
N LEU A 67 5.43 -3.26 -10.70
CA LEU A 67 4.54 -4.34 -10.28
C LEU A 67 5.31 -5.59 -9.85
N HIS A 68 6.37 -5.97 -10.57
CA HIS A 68 7.20 -7.13 -10.24
C HIS A 68 7.94 -7.00 -8.92
N ASN A 69 8.36 -5.79 -8.53
CA ASN A 69 9.02 -5.54 -7.25
C ASN A 69 8.12 -5.87 -6.06
N VAL A 70 6.84 -5.67 -6.20
CA VAL A 70 5.85 -5.91 -5.12
C VAL A 70 5.19 -7.27 -5.29
N ILE A 71 4.83 -7.62 -6.51
CA ILE A 71 4.12 -8.88 -6.84
C ILE A 71 4.96 -9.64 -7.88
N PRO A 72 5.98 -10.40 -7.44
CA PRO A 72 6.87 -11.11 -8.38
C PRO A 72 6.16 -12.09 -9.30
N GLN A 73 5.02 -12.61 -8.86
CA GLN A 73 4.24 -13.61 -9.58
C GLN A 73 3.29 -13.01 -10.62
N LEU A 74 3.12 -11.68 -10.62
CA LEU A 74 2.28 -10.99 -11.58
C LEU A 74 3.03 -10.78 -12.89
N GLN A 75 2.50 -11.29 -13.98
CA GLN A 75 3.06 -11.09 -15.31
C GLN A 75 2.15 -10.22 -16.17
N LEU A 76 2.75 -9.25 -16.86
CA LEU A 76 2.05 -8.43 -17.82
C LEU A 76 2.01 -9.12 -19.18
N PRO A 77 0.99 -8.81 -20.01
CA PRO A 77 1.06 -9.07 -21.43
C PRO A 77 2.26 -8.36 -22.09
N SER A 78 2.57 -8.68 -23.33
CA SER A 78 3.59 -7.96 -24.08
C SER A 78 3.27 -6.46 -24.17
N GLU A 79 4.29 -5.65 -24.38
CA GLU A 79 4.12 -4.19 -24.52
C GLU A 79 3.09 -3.84 -25.58
N LYS A 80 3.13 -4.52 -26.73
CA LYS A 80 2.16 -4.30 -27.82
C LYS A 80 0.73 -4.67 -27.44
N GLU A 81 0.55 -5.78 -26.72
CA GLU A 81 -0.75 -6.20 -26.24
C GLU A 81 -1.32 -5.19 -25.24
N CYS A 82 -0.48 -4.71 -24.30
CA CYS A 82 -0.88 -3.68 -23.34
C CYS A 82 -1.30 -2.39 -24.06
N GLN A 83 -0.56 -1.97 -25.05
CA GLN A 83 -0.82 -0.75 -25.82
C GLN A 83 -2.05 -0.87 -26.76
N SER A 84 -2.51 -2.08 -27.02
CA SER A 84 -3.74 -2.33 -27.79
C SER A 84 -5.01 -2.29 -26.93
N MET A 85 -4.88 -2.23 -25.63
CA MET A 85 -5.99 -2.17 -24.67
C MET A 85 -6.32 -0.73 -24.30
N SER A 86 -7.56 -0.48 -23.86
CA SER A 86 -7.86 0.72 -23.10
C SER A 86 -7.22 0.63 -21.71
N GLN A 87 -7.02 1.77 -21.06
CA GLN A 87 -6.53 1.77 -19.67
C GLN A 87 -7.45 0.95 -18.76
N LYS A 88 -8.75 1.07 -18.95
CA LYS A 88 -9.76 0.34 -18.17
C LYS A 88 -9.60 -1.18 -18.32
N GLU A 89 -9.41 -1.66 -19.54
CA GLU A 89 -9.19 -3.08 -19.83
C GLU A 89 -7.88 -3.58 -19.24
N LEU A 90 -6.79 -2.82 -19.41
CA LEU A 90 -5.49 -3.15 -18.84
C LEU A 90 -5.54 -3.19 -17.30
N LYS A 91 -6.15 -2.19 -16.71
CA LYS A 91 -6.33 -2.10 -15.25
C LYS A 91 -7.09 -3.31 -14.71
N HIS A 92 -8.20 -3.66 -15.35
CA HIS A 92 -9.02 -4.81 -14.96
C HIS A 92 -8.23 -6.12 -15.04
N LEU A 93 -7.52 -6.33 -16.15
CA LEU A 93 -6.68 -7.51 -16.34
C LEU A 93 -5.60 -7.64 -15.28
N LEU A 94 -4.88 -6.54 -14.98
CA LEU A 94 -3.80 -6.55 -14.01
C LEU A 94 -4.31 -6.74 -12.58
N LYS A 95 -5.47 -6.20 -12.25
CA LYS A 95 -6.14 -6.46 -10.97
C LYS A 95 -6.49 -7.93 -10.80
N GLU A 96 -7.06 -8.55 -11.82
CA GLU A 96 -7.37 -9.99 -11.79
C GLU A 96 -6.12 -10.84 -11.62
N ARG A 97 -5.04 -10.50 -12.32
CA ARG A 97 -3.75 -11.21 -12.19
C ARG A 97 -3.12 -11.03 -10.82
N GLY A 98 -3.25 -9.85 -10.22
CA GLY A 98 -2.79 -9.59 -8.85
C GLY A 98 -3.55 -10.42 -7.82
N VAL A 99 -4.86 -10.45 -7.91
CA VAL A 99 -5.73 -11.27 -7.06
C VAL A 99 -5.41 -12.76 -7.23
N LYS A 100 -5.27 -13.22 -8.47
CA LYS A 100 -4.91 -14.62 -8.76
C LYS A 100 -3.55 -15.01 -8.19
N ALA A 101 -2.57 -14.11 -8.29
CA ALA A 101 -1.25 -14.32 -7.70
C ALA A 101 -1.34 -14.53 -6.18
N TYR A 102 -2.21 -13.78 -5.50
CA TYR A 102 -2.41 -13.92 -4.07
C TYR A 102 -3.18 -15.20 -3.69
N GLU A 103 -4.19 -15.58 -4.46
CA GLU A 103 -4.87 -16.86 -4.30
C GLU A 103 -3.89 -18.03 -4.44
N ASN A 104 -2.96 -17.96 -5.39
CA ASN A 104 -1.91 -18.95 -5.54
C ASN A 104 -0.96 -18.97 -4.33
N LYS A 105 -0.64 -17.80 -3.76
CA LYS A 105 0.14 -17.70 -2.52
C LYS A 105 -0.59 -18.36 -1.35
N GLU A 106 -1.88 -18.13 -1.21
CA GLU A 106 -2.71 -18.78 -0.18
C GLU A 106 -2.69 -20.29 -0.33
N ALA A 107 -2.74 -20.80 -1.54
CA ALA A 107 -2.69 -22.24 -1.82
C ALA A 107 -1.36 -22.92 -1.44
N GLU A 108 -0.29 -22.16 -1.24
CA GLU A 108 1.00 -22.68 -0.76
C GLU A 108 0.95 -23.05 0.74
N PHE A 109 -0.01 -22.52 1.48
CA PHE A 109 -0.18 -22.82 2.91
C PHE A 109 -1.00 -24.09 3.10
N PRO A 110 -0.65 -24.94 4.08
CA PRO A 110 -1.46 -26.13 4.41
C PRO A 110 -2.90 -25.77 4.79
N GLU A 111 -3.08 -24.69 5.52
CA GLU A 111 -4.39 -24.18 5.93
C GLU A 111 -4.47 -22.67 5.69
N ALA A 112 -5.60 -22.19 5.17
CA ALA A 112 -5.83 -20.78 4.88
C ALA A 112 -5.68 -19.88 6.12
N GLU A 113 -6.04 -20.39 7.31
CA GLU A 113 -5.92 -19.66 8.57
C GLU A 113 -4.46 -19.29 8.91
N GLN A 114 -3.51 -20.10 8.50
CA GLN A 114 -2.08 -19.77 8.67
C GLN A 114 -1.71 -18.50 7.92
N LEU A 115 -2.20 -18.30 6.71
CA LEU A 115 -2.00 -17.04 5.99
C LEU A 115 -2.74 -15.89 6.68
N ARG A 116 -3.94 -16.11 7.19
CA ARG A 116 -4.67 -15.08 7.96
C ARG A 116 -3.88 -14.59 9.16
N GLU A 117 -3.22 -15.48 9.89
CA GLU A 117 -2.34 -15.11 11.01
C GLU A 117 -1.12 -14.33 10.54
N VAL A 118 -0.48 -14.76 9.46
CA VAL A 118 0.67 -14.06 8.88
C VAL A 118 0.28 -12.66 8.42
N GLU A 119 -0.88 -12.50 7.79
CA GLU A 119 -1.41 -11.19 7.38
C GLU A 119 -1.53 -10.24 8.57
N ARG A 120 -2.10 -10.70 9.68
CA ARG A 120 -2.23 -9.90 10.90
C ARG A 120 -0.87 -9.47 11.47
N VAL A 121 0.06 -10.39 11.57
CA VAL A 121 1.42 -10.10 12.09
C VAL A 121 2.17 -9.11 11.21
N VAL A 122 2.15 -9.31 9.90
CA VAL A 122 2.82 -8.43 8.94
C VAL A 122 2.20 -7.04 8.96
N LEU A 123 0.88 -6.96 8.88
CA LEU A 123 0.16 -5.69 8.85
C LEU A 123 0.42 -4.88 10.14
N LEU A 124 0.39 -5.51 11.30
CA LEU A 124 0.65 -4.84 12.58
C LEU A 124 2.07 -4.25 12.63
N LYS A 125 3.07 -5.02 12.20
CA LYS A 125 4.47 -4.54 12.15
C LYS A 125 4.64 -3.37 11.21
N VAL A 126 4.04 -3.43 10.04
CA VAL A 126 4.13 -2.36 9.03
C VAL A 126 3.41 -1.10 9.52
N ILE A 127 2.21 -1.25 10.06
CA ILE A 127 1.46 -0.12 10.65
C ILE A 127 2.31 0.57 11.71
N ASP A 128 2.85 -0.18 12.67
CA ASP A 128 3.61 0.39 13.78
C ASP A 128 4.87 1.13 13.30
N ALA A 129 5.62 0.53 12.38
CA ALA A 129 6.83 1.15 11.83
C ALA A 129 6.52 2.44 11.07
N ARG A 130 5.49 2.42 10.22
CA ARG A 130 5.12 3.58 9.40
C ARG A 130 4.49 4.69 10.21
N TRP A 131 3.71 4.35 11.20
CA TRP A 131 3.13 5.33 12.11
C TRP A 131 4.21 6.06 12.92
N MET A 132 5.22 5.36 13.43
CA MET A 132 6.34 5.98 14.15
C MET A 132 7.10 6.95 13.25
N ASP A 133 7.41 6.57 12.03
CA ASP A 133 8.07 7.46 11.06
C ASP A 133 7.19 8.68 10.73
N HIS A 134 5.89 8.47 10.61
CA HIS A 134 4.94 9.54 10.32
C HIS A 134 4.84 10.57 11.46
N ILE A 135 4.85 10.11 12.71
CA ILE A 135 4.88 11.01 13.88
C ILE A 135 6.10 11.93 13.81
N ASP A 136 7.27 11.37 13.52
CA ASP A 136 8.49 12.14 13.36
C ASP A 136 8.42 13.14 12.19
N ASP A 137 7.89 12.70 11.06
CA ASP A 137 7.70 13.55 9.87
C ASP A 137 6.74 14.70 10.15
N MET A 138 5.64 14.44 10.86
CA MET A 138 4.67 15.47 11.25
C MET A 138 5.27 16.46 12.25
N ASP A 139 6.12 16.00 13.17
CA ASP A 139 6.83 16.88 14.10
C ASP A 139 7.82 17.79 13.37
N GLN A 140 8.57 17.25 12.41
CA GLN A 140 9.45 18.04 11.54
C GLN A 140 8.68 19.04 10.69
N LEU A 141 7.53 18.67 10.18
CA LEU A 141 6.64 19.57 9.42
C LEU A 141 6.21 20.74 10.31
N ARG A 142 5.77 20.47 11.51
CA ARG A 142 5.36 21.50 12.48
C ARG A 142 6.47 22.48 12.80
N GLN A 143 7.69 21.99 13.02
CA GLN A 143 8.88 22.81 13.26
C GLN A 143 9.21 23.66 12.02
N GLY A 144 9.21 23.09 10.83
CA GLY A 144 9.47 23.78 9.57
C GLY A 144 8.47 24.90 9.28
N ILE A 145 7.20 24.65 9.53
CA ILE A 145 6.14 25.65 9.39
C ILE A 145 6.34 26.83 10.37
N GLY A 146 6.74 26.53 11.61
CA GLY A 146 7.05 27.54 12.60
C GLY A 146 8.20 28.46 12.18
N LEU A 147 9.20 27.92 11.47
CA LEU A 147 10.33 28.72 10.93
C LEU A 147 9.92 29.56 9.71
N GLN A 148 8.92 29.13 8.97
CA GLN A 148 8.40 29.82 7.77
C GLN A 148 7.25 30.79 8.07
N ALA A 149 6.98 31.07 9.36
CA ALA A 149 5.83 31.85 9.81
C ALA A 149 5.78 33.30 9.29
N TYR A 150 6.79 33.75 8.57
CA TYR A 150 6.82 35.06 7.89
C TYR A 150 6.25 35.04 6.47
N GLY A 151 5.78 33.87 6.01
CA GLY A 151 5.13 33.71 4.71
C GLY A 151 3.64 34.07 4.73
N GLN A 152 3.05 34.20 3.55
CA GLN A 152 1.68 34.67 3.33
C GLN A 152 0.56 33.68 3.62
N ARG A 153 0.89 32.44 4.07
CA ARG A 153 -0.10 31.39 4.34
C ARG A 153 -0.30 31.19 5.84
N ASP A 154 -1.54 30.89 6.22
CA ASP A 154 -1.86 30.46 7.57
C ASP A 154 -1.10 29.15 7.91
N PRO A 155 -0.22 29.16 8.91
CA PRO A 155 0.57 27.98 9.27
C PRO A 155 -0.27 26.74 9.60
N LEU A 156 -1.42 26.93 10.26
CA LEU A 156 -2.30 25.81 10.62
C LEU A 156 -2.95 25.19 9.38
N VAL A 157 -3.39 26.00 8.41
CA VAL A 157 -3.96 25.49 7.15
C VAL A 157 -2.91 24.70 6.37
N GLU A 158 -1.68 25.21 6.29
CA GLU A 158 -0.58 24.52 5.62
C GLU A 158 -0.25 23.18 6.32
N TYR A 159 -0.20 23.16 7.66
CA TYR A 159 -0.01 21.94 8.43
C TYR A 159 -1.10 20.90 8.18
N LYS A 160 -2.36 21.33 8.15
CA LYS A 160 -3.50 20.43 7.86
C LYS A 160 -3.42 19.86 6.45
N MET A 161 -3.14 20.69 5.44
CA MET A 161 -3.08 20.26 4.04
C MET A 161 -1.91 19.31 3.78
N THR A 162 -0.72 19.71 4.17
CA THR A 162 0.48 18.90 4.01
C THR A 162 0.42 17.64 4.86
N GLY A 163 -0.06 17.74 6.08
CA GLY A 163 -0.26 16.61 6.97
C GLY A 163 -1.26 15.58 6.45
N TYR A 164 -2.31 16.02 5.79
CA TYR A 164 -3.27 15.14 5.12
C TYR A 164 -2.61 14.37 3.96
N GLU A 165 -1.83 15.07 3.13
CA GLU A 165 -1.07 14.44 2.05
C GLU A 165 -0.06 13.41 2.58
N MET A 166 0.68 13.75 3.62
CA MET A 166 1.65 12.87 4.26
C MET A 166 0.98 11.63 4.88
N PHE A 167 -0.20 11.80 5.46
CA PHE A 167 -1.00 10.69 5.98
C PHE A 167 -1.44 9.73 4.88
N GLY A 168 -1.88 10.27 3.73
CA GLY A 168 -2.20 9.49 2.55
C GLY A 168 -0.99 8.72 2.00
N GLU A 169 0.17 9.33 1.95
CA GLU A 169 1.43 8.67 1.55
C GLU A 169 1.82 7.55 2.51
N MET A 170 1.66 7.78 3.83
CA MET A 170 1.88 6.75 4.84
C MET A 170 0.93 5.56 4.66
N THR A 171 -0.34 5.82 4.43
CA THR A 171 -1.35 4.78 4.20
C THR A 171 -1.01 3.95 2.95
N ASN A 172 -0.59 4.60 1.87
CA ASN A 172 -0.13 3.92 0.66
C ASN A 172 1.14 3.10 0.92
N ALA A 173 2.07 3.61 1.71
CA ALA A 173 3.29 2.90 2.08
C ALA A 173 2.99 1.66 2.95
N ILE A 174 2.03 1.75 3.86
CA ILE A 174 1.55 0.60 4.65
C ILE A 174 1.04 -0.50 3.71
N ALA A 175 0.18 -0.15 2.77
CA ALA A 175 -0.38 -1.09 1.80
C ALA A 175 0.73 -1.74 0.95
N GLU A 176 1.60 -0.96 0.35
CA GLU A 176 2.70 -1.45 -0.50
C GLU A 176 3.66 -2.36 0.26
N ASN A 177 4.11 -1.96 1.44
CA ASN A 177 5.05 -2.75 2.24
C ASN A 177 4.41 -4.05 2.76
N THR A 178 3.14 -3.99 3.13
CA THR A 178 2.40 -5.17 3.59
C THR A 178 2.29 -6.22 2.48
N ILE A 179 1.80 -5.84 1.32
CA ILE A 179 1.62 -6.78 0.20
C ILE A 179 2.97 -7.25 -0.36
N ARG A 180 3.98 -6.38 -0.43
CA ARG A 180 5.33 -6.79 -0.82
C ARG A 180 5.87 -7.89 0.09
N THR A 181 5.75 -7.73 1.39
CA THR A 181 6.20 -8.73 2.36
C THR A 181 5.45 -10.03 2.18
N LEU A 182 4.12 -9.98 2.06
CA LEU A 182 3.28 -11.18 1.90
C LEU A 182 3.60 -11.95 0.62
N PHE A 183 3.79 -11.27 -0.50
CA PHE A 183 4.13 -11.93 -1.77
C PHE A 183 5.52 -12.54 -1.79
N HIS A 184 6.45 -12.05 -0.96
CA HIS A 184 7.83 -12.55 -0.88
C HIS A 184 8.03 -13.64 0.18
N ILE A 185 7.02 -13.94 0.99
CA ILE A 185 7.09 -15.03 1.97
C ILE A 185 7.18 -16.36 1.23
N LYS A 186 8.13 -17.20 1.65
CA LYS A 186 8.27 -18.57 1.18
C LYS A 186 7.73 -19.50 2.25
N VAL A 187 6.85 -20.41 1.83
CA VAL A 187 6.32 -21.45 2.70
C VAL A 187 7.24 -22.67 2.61
N GLU A 188 7.87 -23.04 3.72
CA GLU A 188 8.67 -24.27 3.79
C GLU A 188 7.74 -25.46 3.83
N GLN A 189 7.83 -26.32 2.81
CA GLN A 189 7.22 -27.65 2.87
C GLN A 189 8.11 -28.55 3.71
N LYS A 190 7.57 -29.10 4.81
CA LYS A 190 8.24 -30.19 5.52
C LYS A 190 8.26 -31.39 4.58
N VAL A 191 9.45 -31.74 4.12
CA VAL A 191 9.68 -33.02 3.45
C VAL A 191 9.58 -34.06 4.56
N GLU A 192 8.47 -34.81 4.64
CA GLU A 192 8.42 -36.05 5.42
C GLU A 192 9.45 -37.01 4.82
N ARG A 193 10.52 -37.22 5.54
CA ARG A 193 11.41 -38.35 5.24
C ARG A 193 10.62 -39.59 5.62
N GLU A 194 10.17 -40.33 4.64
CA GLU A 194 9.77 -41.72 4.82
C GLU A 194 11.00 -42.46 5.32
N GLU A 195 10.90 -43.01 6.55
CA GLU A 195 11.85 -43.96 7.08
C GLU A 195 11.59 -45.36 6.47
#